data_1ed86c201ff8cfe41f6057b60d4809d9
#
_entry.id   1ed86c201ff8cfe41f6057b60d4809d9
#
_cell.length_a   1.000
_cell.length_b   1.000
_cell.length_c   1.000
_cell.angle_alpha   90.00
_cell.angle_beta   90.00
_cell.angle_gamma   90.00
#
_symmetry.space_group_name_H-M   'P 1'
#
loop_
_entity.id
_entity.type
_entity.pdbx_description
1 polymer ?
#
loop_
_entity_poly.entity_id
_entity_poly.type
_entity_poly.pdbx_seq_one_letter_code
_entity_poly.pdbx_strand_id
1 'polypeptide(L)'
;MATDDVMARVLREVDEYAEIDGAVSVETIHRLVHAGDDPPVRSIAEVADMLELSPHSIRYYERAGLIAVDRDSLGHRTYDAEAQRRLVFITRMRLSGMSMRDLQHYVELVDVGDDSVEERLEMLLEHRDTIRRRMRELTLSLAATEYKIAVYGRGGTH
;
A
#
# COMPACT_ATOMS: atom_id res chain seq x y z
N MET A 1 -10.35 12.25 -18.05
CA MET A 1 -11.02 13.31 -17.24
C MET A 1 -11.59 12.76 -15.93
N ALA A 2 -12.48 11.81 -15.94
CA ALA A 2 -13.04 11.29 -14.67
C ALA A 2 -12.01 10.60 -13.74
N THR A 3 -11.07 9.87 -14.29
CA THR A 3 -10.01 9.16 -13.54
C THR A 3 -9.01 10.13 -12.89
N ASP A 4 -8.65 11.21 -13.59
CA ASP A 4 -7.72 12.23 -13.07
C ASP A 4 -8.35 13.04 -11.93
N ASP A 5 -9.65 13.31 -11.98
CA ASP A 5 -10.37 14.03 -10.93
C ASP A 5 -10.56 13.17 -9.67
N VAL A 6 -10.84 11.89 -9.85
CA VAL A 6 -10.88 10.93 -8.73
C VAL A 6 -9.51 10.78 -8.07
N MET A 7 -8.46 10.68 -8.88
CA MET A 7 -7.09 10.57 -8.38
C MET A 7 -6.65 11.84 -7.65
N ALA A 8 -6.92 13.02 -8.20
CA ALA A 8 -6.62 14.29 -7.55
C ALA A 8 -7.37 14.47 -6.21
N ARG A 9 -8.58 13.94 -6.10
CA ARG A 9 -9.33 13.92 -4.84
C ARG A 9 -8.72 12.95 -3.83
N VAL A 10 -8.40 11.74 -4.26
CA VAL A 10 -7.75 10.74 -3.41
C VAL A 10 -6.41 11.26 -2.88
N LEU A 11 -5.61 11.90 -3.73
CA LEU A 11 -4.33 12.47 -3.31
C LEU A 11 -4.51 13.60 -2.30
N ARG A 12 -5.52 14.46 -2.45
CA ARG A 12 -5.84 15.49 -1.45
C ARG A 12 -6.31 14.91 -0.11
N GLU A 13 -7.13 13.86 -0.14
CA GLU A 13 -7.55 13.15 1.08
C GLU A 13 -6.37 12.46 1.77
N VAL A 14 -5.42 11.96 1.00
CA VAL A 14 -4.23 11.29 1.54
C VAL A 14 -3.19 12.28 2.06
N ASP A 15 -3.03 13.45 1.45
CA ASP A 15 -2.17 14.52 1.97
C ASP A 15 -2.61 14.99 3.38
N GLU A 16 -3.89 14.93 3.69
CA GLU A 16 -4.42 15.24 5.02
C GLU A 16 -3.97 14.22 6.09
N TYR A 17 -3.57 13.00 5.67
CA TYR A 17 -3.06 11.94 6.54
C TYR A 17 -1.54 11.73 6.42
N ALA A 18 -0.85 12.51 5.61
CA ALA A 18 0.56 12.31 5.26
C ALA A 18 1.56 12.68 6.38
N GLU A 19 1.10 13.17 7.52
CA GLU A 19 1.94 13.38 8.70
C GLU A 19 2.22 12.10 9.51
N ILE A 20 1.86 10.94 8.98
CA ILE A 20 2.17 9.66 9.63
C ILE A 20 3.62 9.29 9.29
N ASP A 21 4.46 9.46 10.28
CA ASP A 21 5.88 9.12 10.26
C ASP A 21 6.07 7.64 9.84
N GLY A 22 6.90 7.38 8.83
CA GLY A 22 7.26 6.01 8.38
C GLY A 22 6.39 5.41 7.27
N ALA A 23 5.42 6.11 6.74
CA ALA A 23 4.67 5.64 5.57
C ALA A 23 5.46 5.90 4.27
N VAL A 24 5.42 4.96 3.32
CA VAL A 24 5.81 5.28 1.93
C VAL A 24 5.03 6.52 1.54
N SER A 25 5.74 7.62 1.27
CA SER A 25 5.09 8.90 1.07
C SER A 25 4.10 8.83 -0.07
N VAL A 26 2.99 9.56 0.04
CA VAL A 26 2.00 9.71 -1.02
C VAL A 26 2.65 10.12 -2.33
N GLU A 27 3.68 10.97 -2.25
CA GLU A 27 4.47 11.39 -3.38
C GLU A 27 5.20 10.22 -4.06
N THR A 28 5.72 9.25 -3.29
CA THR A 28 6.32 8.04 -3.84
C THR A 28 5.27 7.15 -4.51
N ILE A 29 4.10 6.98 -3.90
CA ILE A 29 2.99 6.25 -4.50
C ILE A 29 2.54 6.95 -5.78
N HIS A 30 2.38 8.28 -5.74
CA HIS A 30 1.99 9.07 -6.90
C HIS A 30 2.99 8.97 -8.04
N ARG A 31 4.29 9.09 -7.74
CA ARG A 31 5.35 8.92 -8.74
C ARG A 31 5.32 7.52 -9.37
N LEU A 32 5.09 6.49 -8.60
CA LEU A 32 5.04 5.11 -9.10
C LEU A 32 3.80 4.82 -9.95
N VAL A 33 2.70 5.50 -9.67
CA VAL A 33 1.41 5.29 -10.38
C VAL A 33 1.27 6.20 -11.60
N HIS A 34 1.85 7.40 -11.57
CA HIS A 34 1.61 8.45 -12.57
C HIS A 34 2.86 8.98 -13.27
N ALA A 35 4.03 8.45 -12.97
CA ALA A 35 5.25 8.96 -13.57
C ALA A 35 5.25 8.78 -15.08
N GLY A 36 5.45 9.85 -15.79
CA GLY A 36 5.79 9.82 -17.23
C GLY A 36 7.15 9.18 -17.47
N ASP A 37 7.97 9.02 -16.43
CA ASP A 37 9.24 8.32 -16.45
C ASP A 37 9.17 7.13 -15.50
N ASP A 38 9.42 5.94 -16.02
CA ASP A 38 9.53 4.74 -15.20
C ASP A 38 10.68 4.85 -14.20
N PRO A 39 10.50 4.42 -12.93
CA PRO A 39 11.59 4.39 -11.99
C PRO A 39 12.72 3.48 -12.49
N PRO A 40 13.98 3.78 -12.15
CA PRO A 40 15.10 2.93 -12.54
C PRO A 40 14.97 1.54 -11.94
N VAL A 41 15.54 0.55 -12.60
CA VAL A 41 15.69 -0.81 -12.06
C VAL A 41 16.46 -0.75 -10.74
N ARG A 42 15.96 -1.43 -9.72
CA ARG A 42 16.53 -1.43 -8.36
C ARG A 42 16.91 -2.83 -7.89
N SER A 43 17.87 -2.88 -6.98
CA SER A 43 18.22 -4.09 -6.24
C SER A 43 17.18 -4.38 -5.13
N ILE A 44 17.23 -5.60 -4.57
CA ILE A 44 16.38 -5.94 -3.42
C ILE A 44 16.65 -5.04 -2.21
N ALA A 45 17.90 -4.66 -1.97
CA ALA A 45 18.27 -3.79 -0.86
C ALA A 45 17.65 -2.38 -1.01
N GLU A 46 17.71 -1.82 -2.21
CA GLU A 46 17.12 -0.51 -2.51
C GLU A 46 15.58 -0.53 -2.40
N VAL A 47 14.93 -1.60 -2.88
CA VAL A 47 13.47 -1.75 -2.77
C VAL A 47 13.06 -1.99 -1.32
N ALA A 48 13.79 -2.79 -0.58
CA ALA A 48 13.54 -3.04 0.84
C ALA A 48 13.60 -1.75 1.66
N ASP A 49 14.62 -0.94 1.41
CA ASP A 49 14.78 0.37 2.05
C ASP A 49 13.64 1.33 1.68
N MET A 50 13.32 1.44 0.41
CA MET A 50 12.23 2.28 -0.10
C MET A 50 10.85 1.93 0.49
N LEU A 51 10.57 0.65 0.69
CA LEU A 51 9.28 0.16 1.18
C LEU A 51 9.25 -0.10 2.68
N GLU A 52 10.37 0.09 3.37
CA GLU A 52 10.53 -0.26 4.80
C GLU A 52 10.19 -1.72 5.08
N LEU A 53 10.53 -2.60 4.14
CA LEU A 53 10.35 -4.04 4.25
C LEU A 53 11.69 -4.75 4.44
N SER A 54 11.64 -5.93 5.05
CA SER A 54 12.80 -6.81 5.01
C SER A 54 12.96 -7.45 3.63
N PRO A 55 14.19 -7.73 3.17
CA PRO A 55 14.41 -8.53 1.96
C PRO A 55 13.70 -9.89 2.01
N HIS A 56 13.56 -10.46 3.20
CA HIS A 56 12.81 -11.70 3.42
C HIS A 56 11.33 -11.57 3.03
N SER A 57 10.67 -10.49 3.39
CA SER A 57 9.27 -10.23 3.02
C SER A 57 9.10 -10.08 1.50
N ILE A 58 10.04 -9.40 0.84
CA ILE A 58 10.01 -9.24 -0.62
C ILE A 58 10.17 -10.59 -1.32
N ARG A 59 11.12 -11.41 -0.88
CA ARG A 59 11.30 -12.78 -1.39
C ARG A 59 10.09 -13.66 -1.13
N TYR A 60 9.41 -13.47 -0.01
CA TYR A 60 8.15 -14.16 0.29
C TYR A 60 7.06 -13.81 -0.74
N TYR A 61 6.91 -12.55 -1.09
CA TYR A 61 5.94 -12.13 -2.13
C TYR A 61 6.28 -12.69 -3.51
N GLU A 62 7.57 -12.78 -3.85
CA GLU A 62 8.02 -13.46 -5.07
C GLU A 62 7.62 -14.94 -5.06
N ARG A 63 7.92 -15.67 -3.99
CA ARG A 63 7.56 -17.09 -3.84
C ARG A 63 6.04 -17.33 -3.83
N ALA A 64 5.28 -16.36 -3.34
CA ALA A 64 3.82 -16.42 -3.34
C ALA A 64 3.19 -16.09 -4.71
N GLY A 65 3.99 -15.78 -5.71
CA GLY A 65 3.53 -15.49 -7.06
C GLY A 65 2.95 -14.09 -7.25
N LEU A 66 3.19 -13.19 -6.29
CA LEU A 66 2.64 -11.82 -6.35
C LEU A 66 3.42 -10.89 -7.25
N ILE A 67 4.70 -11.15 -7.46
CA ILE A 67 5.59 -10.38 -8.32
C ILE A 67 6.46 -11.31 -9.16
N ALA A 68 6.81 -10.85 -10.37
CA ALA A 68 7.84 -11.43 -11.21
C ALA A 68 9.14 -10.64 -11.01
N VAL A 69 10.24 -11.34 -10.86
CA VAL A 69 11.55 -10.77 -10.58
C VAL A 69 12.56 -11.26 -11.61
N ASP A 70 13.22 -10.31 -12.26
CA ASP A 70 14.33 -10.61 -13.17
C ASP A 70 15.65 -10.77 -12.40
N ARG A 71 16.68 -11.19 -13.10
CA ARG A 71 18.03 -11.30 -12.56
C ARG A 71 19.01 -10.62 -13.51
N ASP A 72 20.04 -9.98 -12.92
CA ASP A 72 21.14 -9.41 -13.68
C ASP A 72 22.12 -10.50 -14.16
N SER A 73 23.16 -10.09 -14.88
CA SER A 73 24.19 -11.00 -15.39
C SER A 73 24.97 -11.76 -14.30
N LEU A 74 24.94 -11.29 -13.06
CA LEU A 74 25.56 -11.91 -11.90
C LEU A 74 24.59 -12.80 -11.10
N GLY A 75 23.34 -12.90 -11.55
CA GLY A 75 22.30 -13.70 -10.89
C GLY A 75 21.59 -12.99 -9.72
N HIS A 76 21.84 -11.71 -9.51
CA HIS A 76 21.14 -10.94 -8.47
C HIS A 76 19.74 -10.53 -8.93
N ARG A 77 18.79 -10.56 -8.00
CA ARG A 77 17.42 -10.09 -8.25
C ARG A 77 17.39 -8.62 -8.61
N THR A 78 16.63 -8.28 -9.64
CA THR A 78 16.39 -6.91 -10.10
C THR A 78 14.90 -6.64 -10.18
N TYR A 79 14.51 -5.44 -9.80
CA TYR A 79 13.12 -5.00 -9.72
C TYR A 79 12.90 -3.84 -10.70
N ASP A 80 12.19 -4.12 -11.78
CA ASP A 80 11.80 -3.12 -12.76
C ASP A 80 10.65 -2.23 -12.25
N ALA A 81 10.23 -1.28 -13.05
CA ALA A 81 9.15 -0.35 -12.70
C ALA A 81 7.85 -1.07 -12.34
N GLU A 82 7.47 -2.09 -13.09
CA GLU A 82 6.24 -2.85 -12.85
C GLU A 82 6.32 -3.62 -11.52
N ALA A 83 7.43 -4.31 -11.27
CA ALA A 83 7.66 -5.01 -10.00
C ALA A 83 7.62 -4.05 -8.81
N GLN A 84 8.20 -2.87 -8.94
CA GLN A 84 8.16 -1.84 -7.90
C GLN A 84 6.74 -1.33 -7.63
N ARG A 85 5.97 -1.02 -8.68
CA ARG A 85 4.56 -0.60 -8.55
C ARG A 85 3.72 -1.67 -7.88
N ARG A 86 3.90 -2.92 -8.31
CA ARG A 86 3.17 -4.06 -7.75
C ARG A 86 3.51 -4.27 -6.27
N LEU A 87 4.77 -4.15 -5.89
CA LEU A 87 5.20 -4.24 -4.49
C LEU A 87 4.61 -3.12 -3.63
N VAL A 88 4.55 -1.88 -4.11
CA VAL A 88 3.91 -0.77 -3.40
C VAL A 88 2.44 -1.10 -3.13
N PHE A 89 1.71 -1.55 -4.13
CA PHE A 89 0.31 -1.92 -4.01
C PHE A 89 0.11 -3.07 -3.02
N ILE A 90 0.85 -4.15 -3.17
CA ILE A 90 0.79 -5.33 -2.30
C ILE A 90 1.05 -4.94 -0.84
N THR A 91 2.09 -4.18 -0.60
CA THR A 91 2.47 -3.72 0.74
C THR A 91 1.34 -2.91 1.38
N ARG A 92 0.72 -1.99 0.64
CA ARG A 92 -0.42 -1.20 1.12
C ARG A 92 -1.65 -2.06 1.41
N MET A 93 -1.98 -2.97 0.53
CA MET A 93 -3.12 -3.86 0.73
C MET A 93 -2.91 -4.78 1.94
N ARG A 94 -1.70 -5.30 2.12
CA ARG A 94 -1.35 -6.12 3.30
C ARG A 94 -1.43 -5.33 4.60
N LEU A 95 -0.87 -4.13 4.64
CA LEU A 95 -0.92 -3.25 5.81
C LEU A 95 -2.35 -2.85 6.18
N SER A 96 -3.21 -2.67 5.20
CA SER A 96 -4.63 -2.36 5.43
C SER A 96 -5.51 -3.60 5.67
N GLY A 97 -4.92 -4.80 5.67
CA GLY A 97 -5.56 -6.04 6.12
C GLY A 97 -6.14 -6.94 5.04
N MET A 98 -5.79 -6.73 3.77
CA MET A 98 -6.13 -7.70 2.73
C MET A 98 -5.35 -8.99 2.96
N SER A 99 -6.03 -10.14 2.87
CA SER A 99 -5.39 -11.44 3.07
C SER A 99 -4.43 -11.78 1.93
N MET A 100 -3.45 -12.64 2.19
CA MET A 100 -2.57 -13.16 1.14
C MET A 100 -3.36 -13.88 0.04
N ARG A 101 -4.40 -14.60 0.42
CA ARG A 101 -5.29 -15.30 -0.52
C ARG A 101 -5.98 -14.32 -1.47
N ASP A 102 -6.54 -13.25 -0.94
CA ASP A 102 -7.22 -12.24 -1.75
C ASP A 102 -6.24 -11.48 -2.65
N LEU A 103 -5.05 -11.20 -2.15
CA LEU A 103 -3.98 -10.60 -2.97
C LEU A 103 -3.54 -11.51 -4.11
N GLN A 104 -3.35 -12.79 -3.85
CA GLN A 104 -3.00 -13.76 -4.91
C GLN A 104 -4.09 -13.81 -5.97
N HIS A 105 -5.36 -13.87 -5.56
CA HIS A 105 -6.49 -13.82 -6.49
C HIS A 105 -6.52 -12.52 -7.29
N TYR A 106 -6.32 -11.39 -6.64
CA TYR A 106 -6.26 -10.10 -7.32
C TYR A 106 -5.15 -10.04 -8.38
N VAL A 107 -3.95 -10.51 -8.05
CA VAL A 107 -2.81 -10.54 -9.00
C VAL A 107 -3.09 -11.49 -10.16
N GLU A 108 -3.68 -12.65 -9.93
CA GLU A 108 -4.12 -13.56 -10.99
C GLU A 108 -5.10 -12.87 -11.94
N LEU A 109 -6.06 -12.12 -11.42
CA LEU A 109 -7.01 -11.35 -12.23
C LEU A 109 -6.33 -10.23 -13.02
N VAL A 110 -5.33 -9.57 -12.47
CA VAL A 110 -4.52 -8.58 -13.20
C VAL A 110 -3.83 -9.23 -14.40
N ASP A 111 -3.29 -10.42 -14.22
CA ASP A 111 -2.60 -11.16 -15.29
C ASP A 111 -3.57 -11.67 -16.38
N VAL A 112 -4.84 -11.89 -16.05
CA VAL A 112 -5.91 -12.16 -17.05
C VAL A 112 -6.17 -10.95 -17.96
N GLY A 113 -6.04 -9.73 -17.43
CA GLY A 113 -6.20 -8.48 -18.18
C GLY A 113 -7.60 -7.88 -18.12
N ASP A 114 -8.04 -7.26 -19.21
CA ASP A 114 -9.23 -6.40 -19.26
C ASP A 114 -10.54 -7.12 -18.93
N ASP A 115 -10.65 -8.40 -19.24
CA ASP A 115 -11.83 -9.21 -18.95
C ASP A 115 -12.09 -9.39 -17.43
N SER A 116 -11.12 -9.11 -16.60
CA SER A 116 -11.21 -9.21 -15.15
C SER A 116 -11.45 -7.89 -14.41
N VAL A 117 -11.59 -6.78 -15.13
CA VAL A 117 -11.70 -5.44 -14.53
C VAL A 117 -12.86 -5.33 -13.57
N GLU A 118 -14.02 -5.89 -13.91
CA GLU A 118 -15.23 -5.84 -13.07
C GLU A 118 -15.00 -6.57 -11.73
N GLU A 119 -14.45 -7.77 -11.77
CA GLU A 119 -14.14 -8.56 -10.55
C GLU A 119 -13.07 -7.89 -9.69
N ARG A 120 -12.03 -7.34 -10.31
CA ARG A 120 -11.02 -6.55 -9.59
C ARG A 120 -11.61 -5.32 -8.92
N LEU A 121 -12.53 -4.64 -9.59
CA LEU A 121 -13.22 -3.48 -9.02
C LEU A 121 -14.06 -3.88 -7.81
N GLU A 122 -14.79 -4.97 -7.86
CA GLU A 122 -15.58 -5.47 -6.73
C GLU A 122 -14.68 -5.77 -5.51
N MET A 123 -13.56 -6.45 -5.72
CA MET A 123 -12.60 -6.73 -4.65
C MET A 123 -12.06 -5.45 -4.00
N LEU A 124 -11.73 -4.44 -4.79
CA LEU A 124 -11.22 -3.16 -4.28
C LEU A 124 -12.30 -2.35 -3.54
N LEU A 125 -13.54 -2.36 -4.03
CA LEU A 125 -14.67 -1.71 -3.36
C LEU A 125 -14.95 -2.34 -1.99
N GLU A 126 -14.95 -3.65 -1.90
CA GLU A 126 -15.11 -4.38 -0.63
C GLU A 126 -13.97 -4.07 0.34
N HIS A 127 -12.73 -4.07 -0.13
CA HIS A 127 -11.58 -3.74 0.69
C HIS A 127 -11.61 -2.27 1.18
N ARG A 128 -12.01 -1.34 0.30
CA ARG A 128 -12.24 0.08 0.68
C ARG A 128 -13.23 0.18 1.84
N ASP A 129 -14.34 -0.53 1.76
CA ASP A 129 -15.38 -0.48 2.80
C ASP A 129 -14.86 -1.07 4.13
N THR A 130 -14.02 -2.08 4.06
CA THR A 130 -13.33 -2.64 5.22
C THR A 130 -12.37 -1.63 5.86
N ILE A 131 -11.57 -0.91 5.06
CA ILE A 131 -10.69 0.16 5.54
C ILE A 131 -11.51 1.26 6.22
N ARG A 132 -12.58 1.74 5.58
CA ARG A 132 -13.43 2.79 6.14
C ARG A 132 -14.05 2.41 7.48
N ARG A 133 -14.48 1.16 7.63
CA ARG A 133 -15.00 0.63 8.89
C ARG A 133 -13.93 0.65 9.98
N ARG A 134 -12.72 0.18 9.68
CA ARG A 134 -11.59 0.23 10.62
C ARG A 134 -11.21 1.66 11.01
N MET A 135 -11.24 2.58 10.09
CA MET A 135 -11.00 4.01 10.38
C MET A 135 -12.02 4.55 11.38
N ARG A 136 -13.31 4.22 11.23
CA ARG A 136 -14.35 4.61 12.18
C ARG A 136 -14.12 4.00 13.56
N GLU A 137 -13.80 2.72 13.62
CA GLU A 137 -13.50 2.01 14.88
C GLU A 137 -12.28 2.61 15.59
N LEU A 138 -11.22 2.89 14.85
CA LEU A 138 -10.02 3.52 15.40
C LEU A 138 -10.29 4.95 15.86
N THR A 139 -11.11 5.71 15.15
CA THR A 139 -11.54 7.06 15.55
C THR A 139 -12.27 7.02 16.90
N LEU A 140 -13.17 6.09 17.10
CA LEU A 140 -13.86 5.89 18.39
C LEU A 140 -12.89 5.47 19.50
N SER A 141 -11.96 4.59 19.21
CA SER A 141 -10.94 4.15 20.17
C SER A 141 -9.99 5.30 20.56
N LEU A 142 -9.62 6.14 19.60
CA LEU A 142 -8.83 7.34 19.85
C LEU A 142 -9.58 8.31 20.77
N ALA A 143 -10.85 8.58 20.49
CA ALA A 143 -11.68 9.45 21.33
C ALA A 143 -11.79 8.92 22.78
N ALA A 144 -11.98 7.62 22.96
CA ALA A 144 -12.00 6.99 24.28
C ALA A 144 -10.65 7.12 25.01
N THR A 145 -9.55 6.96 24.28
CA THR A 145 -8.18 7.11 24.81
C THR A 145 -7.91 8.55 25.23
N GLU A 146 -8.22 9.50 24.39
CA GLU A 146 -8.07 10.96 24.69
C GLU A 146 -8.90 11.38 25.87
N TYR A 147 -10.14 10.87 26.00
CA TYR A 147 -10.98 11.12 27.17
C TYR A 147 -10.30 10.65 28.47
N LYS A 148 -9.71 9.46 28.48
CA LYS A 148 -8.98 8.96 29.66
C LYS A 148 -7.74 9.77 29.96
N ILE A 149 -6.99 10.18 28.95
CA ILE A 149 -5.84 11.09 29.11
C ILE A 149 -6.28 12.40 29.77
N ALA A 150 -7.38 12.98 29.31
CA ALA A 150 -7.91 14.21 29.88
C ALA A 150 -8.35 14.06 31.34
N VAL A 151 -8.98 12.92 31.68
CA VAL A 151 -9.40 12.61 33.07
C VAL A 151 -8.18 12.47 33.99
N TYR A 152 -7.18 11.73 33.58
CA TYR A 152 -5.96 11.51 34.38
C TYR A 152 -5.08 12.75 34.46
N GLY A 153 -5.01 13.54 33.39
CA GLY A 153 -4.27 14.81 33.37
C GLY A 153 -4.85 15.87 34.33
N ARG A 154 -6.17 15.83 34.59
CA ARG A 154 -6.81 16.72 35.58
C ARG A 154 -6.66 16.22 37.03
N GLY A 155 -6.44 14.94 37.22
CA GLY A 155 -6.26 14.33 38.56
C GLY A 155 -4.85 14.48 39.14
N GLY A 156 -3.91 15.03 38.40
CA GLY A 156 -2.51 15.20 38.80
C GLY A 156 -2.18 16.50 39.58
N THR A 157 -3.19 17.27 39.96
CA THR A 157 -3.04 18.47 40.78
C THR A 157 -3.58 18.21 42.20
N HIS A 158 -2.83 17.46 42.97
CA HIS A 158 -2.88 17.47 44.44
C HIS A 158 -1.46 17.32 44.98
#